data_988e3a5c0036d58038f2abe86c9187c3
#
_entry.id   988e3a5c0036d58038f2abe86c9187c3
#
_cell.length_a   1.000
_cell.length_b   1.000
_cell.length_c   1.000
_cell.angle_alpha   90.00
_cell.angle_beta   90.00
_cell.angle_gamma   90.00
#
_symmetry.space_group_name_H-M   'P 1'
#
loop_
_entity.id
_entity.type
_entity.pdbx_description
1 polymer ?
#
loop_
_entity_poly.entity_id
_entity_poly.type
_entity_poly.pdbx_seq_one_letter_code
_entity_poly.pdbx_strand_id
1 'polypeptide(L)'
;MEKIIEFSKDYSSIYSKIIRMLKMQKGKEYSLGDITNYANLILEKSKCINPKRCQTLIVKITKEFGIAVYHEAMEKDINGCIKIGGDTKQKYKGNNKVILLNNNLNEWQERVNLAKLLSYYLFDYLGSVYQADNQFYYAKLEKKNHDIDKIADRFAMDILTPKELFVEQYNVAVKINNQHYFVLRYLSHYFEIPEQFIKRRIAEIQYNCT
;
A
#
# COMPACT_ATOMS: atom_id res chain seq x y z
N MET A 1 -28.74 -19.22 -12.05
CA MET A 1 -28.48 -19.32 -10.60
C MET A 1 -26.97 -19.36 -10.42
N GLU A 2 -26.38 -18.18 -10.26
CA GLU A 2 -24.95 -18.06 -10.01
C GLU A 2 -24.64 -18.49 -8.58
N LYS A 3 -23.70 -19.43 -8.44
CA LYS A 3 -23.13 -19.77 -7.14
C LYS A 3 -22.37 -18.58 -6.60
N ILE A 4 -22.96 -17.83 -5.67
CA ILE A 4 -22.24 -16.90 -4.81
C ILE A 4 -21.31 -17.75 -3.95
N ILE A 5 -20.05 -17.76 -4.32
CA ILE A 5 -19.00 -18.46 -3.55
C ILE A 5 -18.90 -17.72 -2.22
N GLU A 6 -19.22 -18.39 -1.13
CA GLU A 6 -19.01 -17.95 0.26
C GLU A 6 -17.50 -17.81 0.55
N PHE A 7 -16.92 -16.70 0.16
CA PHE A 7 -15.52 -16.36 0.45
C PHE A 7 -15.32 -15.52 1.73
N SER A 8 -16.35 -15.37 2.56
CA SER A 8 -16.37 -14.28 3.56
C SER A 8 -15.93 -14.62 4.99
N LYS A 9 -15.77 -15.89 5.39
CA LYS A 9 -15.50 -16.20 6.81
C LYS A 9 -14.02 -16.27 7.22
N ASP A 10 -13.10 -16.72 6.35
CA ASP A 10 -11.68 -16.89 6.72
C ASP A 10 -10.83 -15.62 6.60
N TYR A 11 -11.18 -14.72 5.68
CA TYR A 11 -10.39 -13.49 5.46
C TYR A 11 -10.59 -12.44 6.54
N SER A 12 -11.82 -12.32 7.08
CA SER A 12 -12.10 -11.36 8.16
C SER A 12 -11.25 -11.63 9.42
N SER A 13 -10.90 -12.89 9.68
CA SER A 13 -10.12 -13.29 10.86
C SER A 13 -8.66 -12.81 10.79
N ILE A 14 -8.07 -12.72 9.60
CA ILE A 14 -6.64 -12.43 9.41
C ILE A 14 -6.36 -10.93 9.45
N TYR A 15 -7.13 -10.14 8.71
CA TYR A 15 -7.05 -8.68 8.80
C TYR A 15 -7.39 -8.20 10.20
N SER A 16 -8.37 -8.83 10.86
CA SER A 16 -8.68 -8.59 12.27
C SER A 16 -7.50 -8.94 13.19
N LYS A 17 -6.75 -10.00 12.89
CA LYS A 17 -5.54 -10.38 13.64
C LYS A 17 -4.42 -9.34 13.44
N ILE A 18 -4.18 -8.89 12.21
CA ILE A 18 -3.20 -7.83 11.91
C ILE A 18 -3.58 -6.54 12.66
N ILE A 19 -4.82 -6.11 12.56
CA ILE A 19 -5.34 -4.93 13.28
C ILE A 19 -5.12 -5.08 14.79
N ARG A 20 -5.40 -6.26 15.35
CA ARG A 20 -5.19 -6.53 16.79
C ARG A 20 -3.70 -6.46 17.15
N MET A 21 -2.82 -7.04 16.35
CA MET A 21 -1.37 -6.99 16.58
C MET A 21 -0.85 -5.55 16.57
N LEU A 22 -1.25 -4.74 15.59
CA LEU A 22 -0.88 -3.32 15.51
C LEU A 22 -1.40 -2.53 16.72
N LYS A 23 -2.65 -2.74 17.11
CA LYS A 23 -3.24 -2.12 18.31
C LYS A 23 -2.55 -2.52 19.62
N MET A 24 -2.02 -3.74 19.71
CA MET A 24 -1.25 -4.18 20.88
C MET A 24 0.16 -3.57 20.95
N GLN A 25 0.67 -3.06 19.84
CA GLN A 25 1.98 -2.41 19.73
C GLN A 25 1.90 -0.88 19.72
N LYS A 26 0.79 -0.32 20.21
CA LYS A 26 0.59 1.13 20.28
C LYS A 26 1.76 1.82 20.95
N GLY A 27 2.25 2.89 20.30
CA GLY A 27 3.38 3.70 20.79
C GLY A 27 4.76 3.11 20.56
N LYS A 28 4.87 1.97 19.89
CA LYS A 28 6.15 1.43 19.44
C LYS A 28 6.57 2.13 18.15
N GLU A 29 7.82 2.55 18.07
CA GLU A 29 8.43 2.92 16.81
C GLU A 29 8.63 1.67 15.95
N TYR A 30 8.17 1.71 14.70
CA TYR A 30 8.32 0.61 13.76
C TYR A 30 9.66 0.73 13.04
N SER A 31 10.49 -0.30 13.13
CA SER A 31 11.66 -0.44 12.27
C SER A 31 11.26 -0.77 10.83
N LEU A 32 12.14 -0.52 9.86
CA LEU A 32 11.89 -0.92 8.47
C LEU A 32 11.68 -2.43 8.33
N GLY A 33 12.32 -3.24 9.19
CA GLY A 33 12.12 -4.68 9.26
C GLY A 33 10.71 -5.06 9.73
N ASP A 34 10.16 -4.36 10.72
CA ASP A 34 8.78 -4.57 11.15
C ASP A 34 7.79 -4.28 10.01
N ILE A 35 8.01 -3.17 9.28
CA ILE A 35 7.17 -2.79 8.13
C ILE A 35 7.20 -3.88 7.05
N THR A 36 8.39 -4.38 6.71
CA THR A 36 8.55 -5.49 5.75
C THR A 36 7.81 -6.75 6.20
N ASN A 37 7.91 -7.11 7.49
CA ASN A 37 7.24 -8.27 8.04
C ASN A 37 5.70 -8.14 7.95
N TYR A 38 5.14 -6.96 8.22
CA TYR A 38 3.71 -6.71 8.06
C TYR A 38 3.28 -6.76 6.59
N ALA A 39 4.06 -6.19 5.67
CA ALA A 39 3.77 -6.26 4.24
C ALA A 39 3.75 -7.72 3.74
N ASN A 40 4.75 -8.52 4.11
CA ASN A 40 4.83 -9.94 3.76
C ASN A 40 3.65 -10.73 4.34
N LEU A 41 3.29 -10.51 5.61
CA LEU A 41 2.14 -11.15 6.24
C LEU A 41 0.83 -10.84 5.49
N ILE A 42 0.64 -9.60 5.05
CA ILE A 42 -0.52 -9.19 4.25
C ILE A 42 -0.52 -9.89 2.89
N LEU A 43 0.62 -9.96 2.21
CA LEU A 43 0.79 -10.63 0.92
C LEU A 43 0.50 -12.13 0.99
N GLU A 44 1.08 -12.84 1.95
CA GLU A 44 0.83 -14.27 2.19
C GLU A 44 -0.65 -14.57 2.35
N LYS A 45 -1.34 -13.73 3.11
CA LYS A 45 -2.74 -13.95 3.45
C LYS A 45 -3.70 -13.52 2.34
N SER A 46 -3.31 -12.56 1.52
CA SER A 46 -4.14 -12.14 0.37
C SER A 46 -4.18 -13.19 -0.75
N LYS A 47 -3.38 -14.28 -0.66
CA LYS A 47 -3.20 -15.30 -1.71
C LYS A 47 -2.85 -14.70 -3.09
N CYS A 48 -2.27 -13.53 -3.10
CA CYS A 48 -1.97 -12.78 -4.31
C CYS A 48 -0.48 -12.85 -4.65
N ILE A 49 0.07 -14.07 -4.71
CA ILE A 49 1.44 -14.30 -5.21
C ILE A 49 1.48 -14.31 -6.75
N ASN A 50 0.34 -14.10 -7.42
CA ASN A 50 0.31 -14.09 -8.87
C ASN A 50 0.56 -12.68 -9.42
N PRO A 51 1.72 -12.42 -10.02
CA PRO A 51 2.16 -11.11 -10.48
C PRO A 51 1.27 -10.47 -11.55
N LYS A 52 0.64 -11.27 -12.40
CA LYS A 52 -0.28 -10.77 -13.44
C LYS A 52 -1.57 -10.14 -12.90
N ARG A 53 -1.77 -10.13 -11.59
CA ARG A 53 -2.97 -9.57 -10.92
C ARG A 53 -2.63 -8.52 -9.86
N CYS A 54 -1.41 -7.98 -9.84
CA CYS A 54 -1.02 -6.95 -8.87
C CYS A 54 -1.88 -5.67 -8.93
N GLN A 55 -2.49 -5.38 -10.08
CA GLN A 55 -3.38 -4.23 -10.24
C GLN A 55 -4.54 -4.20 -9.25
N THR A 56 -5.21 -5.32 -9.11
CA THR A 56 -6.37 -5.48 -8.24
C THR A 56 -5.99 -5.68 -6.77
N LEU A 57 -4.72 -5.98 -6.49
CA LEU A 57 -4.30 -6.41 -5.17
C LEU A 57 -4.42 -5.30 -4.13
N ILE A 58 -3.81 -4.14 -4.36
CA ILE A 58 -3.80 -3.08 -3.35
C ILE A 58 -5.20 -2.52 -3.08
N VAL A 59 -6.04 -2.40 -4.11
CA VAL A 59 -7.45 -2.01 -3.96
C VAL A 59 -8.21 -3.05 -3.16
N LYS A 60 -8.00 -4.34 -3.44
CA LYS A 60 -8.63 -5.43 -2.69
C LYS A 60 -8.20 -5.43 -1.23
N ILE A 61 -6.89 -5.35 -0.97
CA ILE A 61 -6.35 -5.27 0.40
C ILE A 61 -6.97 -4.10 1.15
N THR A 62 -7.03 -2.92 0.54
CA THR A 62 -7.61 -1.73 1.16
C THR A 62 -9.08 -1.95 1.55
N LYS A 63 -9.86 -2.59 0.66
CA LYS A 63 -11.27 -2.95 0.94
C LYS A 63 -11.41 -3.96 2.09
N GLU A 64 -10.51 -4.94 2.19
CA GLU A 64 -10.50 -5.92 3.29
C GLU A 64 -10.25 -5.26 4.66
N PHE A 65 -9.55 -4.14 4.71
CA PHE A 65 -9.45 -3.30 5.91
C PHE A 65 -10.70 -2.42 6.17
N GLY A 66 -11.71 -2.55 5.33
CA GLY A 66 -12.96 -1.80 5.41
C GLY A 66 -12.78 -0.32 5.07
N ILE A 67 -11.85 0.00 4.16
CA ILE A 67 -11.58 1.35 3.69
C ILE A 67 -12.13 1.49 2.28
N ALA A 68 -13.02 2.46 2.06
CA ALA A 68 -13.52 2.80 0.74
C ALA A 68 -12.56 3.76 0.03
N VAL A 69 -12.41 3.60 -1.29
CA VAL A 69 -11.54 4.45 -2.11
C VAL A 69 -12.40 5.28 -3.05
N TYR A 70 -12.15 6.58 -3.07
CA TYR A 70 -12.81 7.55 -3.94
C TYR A 70 -11.77 8.42 -4.64
N HIS A 71 -12.19 9.08 -5.71
CA HIS A 71 -11.40 10.05 -6.44
C HIS A 71 -12.03 11.43 -6.28
N GLU A 72 -11.20 12.43 -5.96
CA GLU A 72 -11.62 13.83 -5.82
C GLU A 72 -10.60 14.76 -6.50
N ALA A 73 -11.06 15.91 -6.97
CA ALA A 73 -10.16 16.98 -7.39
C ALA A 73 -9.48 17.57 -6.15
N MET A 74 -8.15 17.61 -6.14
CA MET A 74 -7.34 18.15 -5.05
C MET A 74 -6.33 19.16 -5.59
N GLU A 75 -5.73 19.93 -4.67
CA GLU A 75 -4.62 20.82 -4.98
C GLU A 75 -3.48 20.04 -5.66
N LYS A 76 -2.73 20.71 -6.53
CA LYS A 76 -1.70 20.10 -7.39
C LYS A 76 -0.62 19.33 -6.60
N ASP A 77 -0.35 19.74 -5.37
CA ASP A 77 0.69 19.16 -4.53
C ASP A 77 0.18 18.05 -3.58
N ILE A 78 -1.12 17.76 -3.61
CA ILE A 78 -1.74 16.70 -2.80
C ILE A 78 -2.05 15.52 -3.73
N ASN A 79 -1.44 14.37 -3.45
CA ASN A 79 -1.71 13.13 -4.17
C ASN A 79 -2.93 12.37 -3.64
N GLY A 80 -3.26 12.58 -2.38
CA GLY A 80 -4.41 11.95 -1.76
C GLY A 80 -4.43 12.17 -0.26
N CYS A 81 -5.46 11.67 0.39
CA CYS A 81 -5.58 11.69 1.85
C CYS A 81 -6.40 10.50 2.36
N ILE A 82 -6.23 10.20 3.63
CA ILE A 82 -7.09 9.28 4.36
C ILE A 82 -7.89 10.04 5.41
N LYS A 83 -9.18 9.72 5.52
CA LYS A 83 -10.13 10.28 6.50
C LYS A 83 -10.84 9.16 7.24
N ILE A 84 -10.94 9.29 8.56
CA ILE A 84 -11.64 8.32 9.41
C ILE A 84 -12.47 9.09 10.42
N GLY A 85 -13.73 8.69 10.58
CA GLY A 85 -14.67 9.34 11.50
C GLY A 85 -15.22 10.67 11.00
N GLY A 86 -15.68 11.52 11.93
CA GLY A 86 -16.26 12.83 11.61
C GLY A 86 -17.49 12.74 10.72
N ASP A 87 -17.54 13.60 9.70
CA ASP A 87 -18.60 13.69 8.69
C ASP A 87 -18.46 12.67 7.54
N THR A 88 -17.43 11.81 7.61
CA THR A 88 -17.08 10.86 6.54
C THR A 88 -18.26 9.97 6.16
N LYS A 89 -19.03 9.49 7.15
CA LYS A 89 -20.20 8.66 6.89
C LYS A 89 -21.27 9.38 6.10
N GLN A 90 -21.50 10.65 6.37
CA GLN A 90 -22.52 11.44 5.68
C GLN A 90 -22.10 11.72 4.23
N LYS A 91 -20.81 12.08 4.05
CA LYS A 91 -20.27 12.46 2.73
C LYS A 91 -20.03 11.26 1.81
N TYR A 92 -19.66 10.09 2.33
CA TYR A 92 -19.20 8.93 1.55
C TYR A 92 -20.07 7.67 1.74
N LYS A 93 -21.37 7.81 1.51
CA LYS A 93 -22.33 6.68 1.46
C LYS A 93 -22.27 5.73 2.66
N GLY A 94 -22.12 6.26 3.86
CA GLY A 94 -22.05 5.47 5.09
C GLY A 94 -20.66 4.94 5.47
N ASN A 95 -19.64 5.17 4.65
CA ASN A 95 -18.28 4.72 4.93
C ASN A 95 -17.61 5.61 5.98
N ASN A 96 -17.15 5.00 7.08
CA ASN A 96 -16.46 5.71 8.16
C ASN A 96 -14.95 5.84 7.94
N LYS A 97 -14.39 5.09 6.99
CA LYS A 97 -12.97 5.11 6.62
C LYS A 97 -12.90 5.24 5.11
N VAL A 98 -12.23 6.28 4.64
CA VAL A 98 -12.09 6.54 3.21
C VAL A 98 -10.67 6.97 2.87
N ILE A 99 -10.19 6.51 1.73
CA ILE A 99 -9.03 7.06 1.04
C ILE A 99 -9.54 7.84 -0.17
N LEU A 100 -9.07 9.07 -0.30
CA LEU A 100 -9.34 9.94 -1.43
C LEU A 100 -8.06 10.07 -2.24
N LEU A 101 -8.12 9.78 -3.52
CA LEU A 101 -7.03 9.94 -4.47
C LEU A 101 -7.30 11.16 -5.37
N ASN A 102 -6.25 11.87 -5.74
CA ASN A 102 -6.38 13.02 -6.62
C ASN A 102 -6.69 12.54 -8.05
N ASN A 103 -7.70 13.11 -8.69
CA ASN A 103 -8.11 12.82 -10.09
C ASN A 103 -7.00 13.02 -11.13
N ASN A 104 -5.94 13.76 -10.79
CA ASN A 104 -4.83 14.03 -11.69
C ASN A 104 -3.75 12.93 -11.71
N LEU A 105 -3.92 11.87 -10.92
CA LEU A 105 -3.00 10.74 -10.89
C LEU A 105 -3.32 9.80 -12.06
N ASN A 106 -2.27 9.24 -12.67
CA ASN A 106 -2.44 8.08 -13.54
C ASN A 106 -2.54 6.79 -12.69
N GLU A 107 -3.03 5.70 -13.29
CA GLU A 107 -3.26 4.42 -12.62
C GLU A 107 -2.05 3.89 -11.85
N TRP A 108 -0.83 4.08 -12.36
CA TRP A 108 0.40 3.62 -11.71
C TRP A 108 0.74 4.47 -10.48
N GLN A 109 0.51 5.77 -10.57
CA GLN A 109 0.66 6.69 -9.44
C GLN A 109 -0.40 6.42 -8.36
N GLU A 110 -1.65 6.16 -8.78
CA GLU A 110 -2.73 5.81 -7.86
C GLU A 110 -2.38 4.60 -6.98
N ARG A 111 -1.80 3.56 -7.56
CA ARG A 111 -1.39 2.35 -6.82
C ARG A 111 -0.36 2.65 -5.75
N VAL A 112 0.69 3.40 -6.10
CA VAL A 112 1.73 3.77 -5.15
C VAL A 112 1.15 4.63 -4.03
N ASN A 113 0.32 5.61 -4.37
CA ASN A 113 -0.28 6.51 -3.40
C ASN A 113 -1.31 5.78 -2.52
N LEU A 114 -2.09 4.85 -3.08
CA LEU A 114 -3.02 4.02 -2.31
C LEU A 114 -2.28 3.13 -1.30
N ALA A 115 -1.16 2.52 -1.69
CA ALA A 115 -0.34 1.72 -0.78
C ALA A 115 0.25 2.57 0.35
N LYS A 116 0.73 3.78 0.05
CA LYS A 116 1.22 4.73 1.06
C LYS A 116 0.12 5.16 2.03
N LEU A 117 -1.06 5.49 1.54
CA LEU A 117 -2.20 5.89 2.39
C LEU A 117 -2.72 4.73 3.24
N LEU A 118 -2.64 3.49 2.73
CA LEU A 118 -2.92 2.30 3.54
C LEU A 118 -1.91 2.16 4.68
N SER A 119 -0.63 2.47 4.45
CA SER A 119 0.38 2.44 5.52
C SER A 119 0.10 3.45 6.63
N TYR A 120 -0.42 4.65 6.31
CA TYR A 120 -0.85 5.61 7.32
C TYR A 120 -1.98 5.05 8.20
N TYR A 121 -2.92 4.32 7.59
CA TYR A 121 -3.93 3.62 8.38
C TYR A 121 -3.33 2.58 9.32
N LEU A 122 -2.39 1.78 8.83
CA LEU A 122 -1.82 0.68 9.59
C LEU A 122 -0.89 1.16 10.71
N PHE A 123 0.07 2.00 10.38
CA PHE A 123 1.19 2.32 11.28
C PHE A 123 0.98 3.63 12.03
N ASP A 124 0.29 4.60 11.45
CA ASP A 124 0.01 5.85 12.12
C ASP A 124 -1.34 5.81 12.83
N TYR A 125 -2.44 5.47 12.13
CA TYR A 125 -3.76 5.41 12.79
C TYR A 125 -3.89 4.26 13.79
N LEU A 126 -3.64 3.01 13.42
CA LEU A 126 -3.79 1.87 14.32
C LEU A 126 -2.66 1.74 15.35
N GLY A 127 -1.44 2.18 14.99
CA GLY A 127 -0.24 2.11 15.81
C GLY A 127 -0.07 3.27 16.81
N SER A 128 -0.78 4.38 16.63
CA SER A 128 -0.63 5.57 17.46
C SER A 128 -1.22 5.39 18.87
N VAL A 129 -0.50 5.90 19.88
CA VAL A 129 -0.98 5.97 21.28
C VAL A 129 -2.15 6.96 21.42
N TYR A 130 -2.15 8.01 20.59
CA TYR A 130 -3.05 9.16 20.75
C TYR A 130 -4.49 8.93 20.29
N GLN A 131 -4.81 7.73 19.78
CA GLN A 131 -6.10 7.48 19.13
C GLN A 131 -7.19 6.91 20.02
N ALA A 132 -6.94 6.70 21.32
CA ALA A 132 -7.96 6.13 22.21
C ALA A 132 -9.24 6.98 22.28
N ASP A 133 -9.13 8.30 22.04
CA ASP A 133 -10.23 9.26 22.24
C ASP A 133 -10.60 10.08 20.98
N ASN A 134 -9.85 10.01 19.88
CA ASN A 134 -10.13 10.81 18.69
C ASN A 134 -11.09 10.09 17.73
N GLN A 135 -12.32 10.60 17.65
CA GLN A 135 -13.34 10.16 16.68
C GLN A 135 -12.99 10.54 15.24
N PHE A 136 -11.91 11.28 15.02
CA PHE A 136 -11.50 11.77 13.70
C PHE A 136 -10.00 11.63 13.48
N TYR A 137 -9.61 11.07 12.32
CA TYR A 137 -8.24 11.00 11.84
C TYR A 137 -8.15 11.52 10.41
N TYR A 138 -7.14 12.31 10.13
CA TYR A 138 -6.88 12.87 8.80
C TYR A 138 -5.37 12.96 8.55
N ALA A 139 -4.91 12.36 7.44
CA ALA A 139 -3.56 12.49 6.96
C ALA A 139 -3.54 12.74 5.45
N LYS A 140 -2.68 13.67 5.01
CA LYS A 140 -2.45 14.01 3.61
C LYS A 140 -1.16 13.35 3.11
N LEU A 141 -1.17 12.92 1.87
CA LEU A 141 0.00 12.51 1.13
C LEU A 141 0.41 13.66 0.21
N GLU A 142 1.36 14.47 0.67
CA GLU A 142 1.92 15.60 -0.06
C GLU A 142 3.16 15.19 -0.87
N LYS A 143 3.54 15.99 -1.87
CA LYS A 143 4.75 15.72 -2.67
C LYS A 143 6.07 15.95 -1.92
N LYS A 144 6.04 16.66 -0.79
CA LYS A 144 7.23 16.94 0.04
C LYS A 144 7.35 15.92 1.17
N ASN A 145 8.53 15.33 1.30
CA ASN A 145 8.83 14.24 2.24
C ASN A 145 8.88 14.68 3.70
N HIS A 146 8.19 13.93 4.55
CA HIS A 146 8.38 13.89 6.00
C HIS A 146 8.83 12.48 6.44
N ASP A 147 9.26 12.29 7.69
CA ASP A 147 9.76 10.98 8.18
C ASP A 147 8.70 9.86 8.13
N ILE A 148 7.44 10.18 8.28
CA ILE A 148 6.30 9.28 8.03
C ILE A 148 6.32 8.71 6.60
N ASP A 149 6.83 9.46 5.63
CA ASP A 149 6.92 9.01 4.25
C ASP A 149 7.91 7.85 4.07
N LYS A 150 8.93 7.71 4.92
CA LYS A 150 9.87 6.57 4.85
C LYS A 150 9.19 5.25 5.17
N ILE A 151 8.33 5.22 6.18
CA ILE A 151 7.50 4.06 6.55
C ILE A 151 6.54 3.75 5.40
N ALA A 152 5.85 4.77 4.88
CA ALA A 152 4.90 4.64 3.80
C ALA A 152 5.58 4.18 2.50
N ASP A 153 6.74 4.75 2.17
CA ASP A 153 7.56 4.34 1.02
C ASP A 153 8.01 2.90 1.14
N ARG A 154 8.48 2.48 2.34
CA ARG A 154 8.90 1.11 2.59
C ARG A 154 7.75 0.12 2.44
N PHE A 155 6.63 0.39 3.08
CA PHE A 155 5.44 -0.46 2.98
C PHE A 155 4.95 -0.57 1.53
N ALA A 156 4.81 0.57 0.82
CA ALA A 156 4.41 0.57 -0.57
C ALA A 156 5.36 -0.24 -1.46
N MET A 157 6.67 -0.14 -1.20
CA MET A 157 7.68 -0.89 -1.94
C MET A 157 7.53 -2.40 -1.73
N ASP A 158 7.38 -2.85 -0.49
CA ASP A 158 7.29 -4.27 -0.19
C ASP A 158 5.96 -4.89 -0.65
N ILE A 159 4.85 -4.16 -0.53
CA ILE A 159 3.53 -4.66 -0.93
C ILE A 159 3.34 -4.70 -2.47
N LEU A 160 3.90 -3.72 -3.21
CA LEU A 160 3.75 -3.61 -4.65
C LEU A 160 4.84 -4.35 -5.44
N THR A 161 6.03 -4.52 -4.85
CA THR A 161 7.17 -5.22 -5.45
C THR A 161 7.76 -6.22 -4.47
N PRO A 162 7.06 -7.32 -4.16
CA PRO A 162 7.55 -8.37 -3.25
C PRO A 162 8.96 -8.83 -3.65
N LYS A 163 9.87 -8.92 -2.68
CA LYS A 163 11.32 -9.05 -2.95
C LYS A 163 11.66 -10.22 -3.85
N GLU A 164 11.15 -11.41 -3.54
CA GLU A 164 11.45 -12.65 -4.29
C GLU A 164 11.00 -12.52 -5.74
N LEU A 165 9.77 -12.06 -5.94
CA LEU A 165 9.21 -11.85 -7.28
C LEU A 165 9.95 -10.77 -8.04
N PHE A 166 10.34 -9.67 -7.36
CA PHE A 166 11.07 -8.60 -8.00
C PHE A 166 12.44 -9.07 -8.49
N VAL A 167 13.19 -9.83 -7.66
CA VAL A 167 14.49 -10.42 -8.04
C VAL A 167 14.34 -11.39 -9.21
N GLU A 168 13.30 -12.23 -9.19
CA GLU A 168 13.00 -13.13 -10.31
C GLU A 168 12.82 -12.36 -11.62
N GLN A 169 11.94 -11.34 -11.61
CA GLN A 169 11.63 -10.54 -12.80
C GLN A 169 12.79 -9.64 -13.24
N TYR A 170 13.59 -9.13 -12.30
CA TYR A 170 14.82 -8.43 -12.60
C TYR A 170 15.80 -9.33 -13.39
N ASN A 171 16.01 -10.56 -12.93
CA ASN A 171 16.87 -11.52 -13.60
C ASN A 171 16.35 -11.90 -14.99
N VAL A 172 15.03 -12.01 -15.16
CA VAL A 172 14.41 -12.22 -16.48
C VAL A 172 14.70 -11.04 -17.40
N ALA A 173 14.48 -9.82 -16.93
CA ALA A 173 14.71 -8.60 -17.72
C ALA A 173 16.18 -8.47 -18.18
N VAL A 174 17.12 -8.70 -17.26
CA VAL A 174 18.57 -8.64 -17.54
C VAL A 174 18.99 -9.71 -18.54
N LYS A 175 18.42 -10.91 -18.49
CA LYS A 175 18.69 -11.98 -19.47
C LYS A 175 18.16 -11.64 -20.87
N ILE A 176 17.04 -10.91 -20.98
CA ILE A 176 16.48 -10.48 -22.26
C ILE A 176 17.33 -9.34 -22.84
N ASN A 177 17.60 -8.33 -22.04
CA ASN A 177 18.45 -7.20 -22.41
C ASN A 177 19.00 -6.53 -21.14
N ASN A 178 20.32 -6.48 -21.00
CA ASN A 178 20.99 -5.93 -19.82
C ASN A 178 21.10 -4.37 -19.82
N GLN A 179 20.59 -3.69 -20.85
CA GLN A 179 20.56 -2.24 -20.85
C GLN A 179 19.66 -1.71 -19.75
N HIS A 180 20.18 -0.83 -18.92
CA HIS A 180 19.49 -0.28 -17.75
C HIS A 180 18.09 0.28 -18.08
N TYR A 181 17.97 1.01 -19.19
CA TYR A 181 16.68 1.57 -19.63
C TYR A 181 15.65 0.48 -19.94
N PHE A 182 16.06 -0.60 -20.60
CA PHE A 182 15.17 -1.73 -20.90
C PHE A 182 14.69 -2.40 -19.62
N VAL A 183 15.59 -2.69 -18.68
CA VAL A 183 15.26 -3.34 -17.40
C VAL A 183 14.27 -2.48 -16.61
N LEU A 184 14.48 -1.16 -16.54
CA LEU A 184 13.55 -0.26 -15.88
C LEU A 184 12.14 -0.29 -16.49
N ARG A 185 12.07 -0.16 -17.82
CA ARG A 185 10.77 -0.19 -18.52
C ARG A 185 10.06 -1.53 -18.36
N TYR A 186 10.79 -2.63 -18.54
CA TYR A 186 10.24 -3.97 -18.36
C TYR A 186 9.61 -4.13 -16.97
N LEU A 187 10.36 -3.81 -15.92
CA LEU A 187 9.87 -3.94 -14.55
C LEU A 187 8.73 -2.97 -14.23
N SER A 188 8.81 -1.74 -14.75
CA SER A 188 7.76 -0.74 -14.58
C SER A 188 6.44 -1.21 -15.18
N HIS A 189 6.47 -1.78 -16.39
CA HIS A 189 5.29 -2.37 -17.02
C HIS A 189 4.82 -3.67 -16.33
N TYR A 190 5.76 -4.50 -15.89
CA TYR A 190 5.42 -5.75 -15.22
C TYR A 190 4.68 -5.53 -13.91
N PHE A 191 5.17 -4.60 -13.08
CA PHE A 191 4.56 -4.24 -11.79
C PHE A 191 3.51 -3.13 -11.91
N GLU A 192 3.42 -2.47 -13.07
CA GLU A 192 2.53 -1.34 -13.36
C GLU A 192 2.66 -0.20 -12.33
N ILE A 193 3.89 0.21 -12.08
CA ILE A 193 4.27 1.30 -11.19
C ILE A 193 5.31 2.22 -11.85
N PRO A 194 5.44 3.48 -11.39
CA PRO A 194 6.35 4.44 -12.01
C PRO A 194 7.82 3.98 -11.97
N GLU A 195 8.57 4.26 -13.05
CA GLU A 195 10.00 3.91 -13.15
C GLU A 195 10.85 4.42 -11.99
N GLN A 196 10.54 5.59 -11.44
CA GLN A 196 11.25 6.13 -10.27
C GLN A 196 11.14 5.21 -9.05
N PHE A 197 10.00 4.52 -8.89
CA PHE A 197 9.79 3.57 -7.82
C PHE A 197 10.62 2.30 -8.06
N ILE A 198 10.67 1.82 -9.31
CA ILE A 198 11.52 0.69 -9.72
C ILE A 198 13.01 1.00 -9.49
N LYS A 199 13.49 2.20 -9.85
CA LYS A 199 14.88 2.62 -9.61
C LYS A 199 15.28 2.47 -8.14
N ARG A 200 14.42 2.91 -7.22
CA ARG A 200 14.67 2.77 -5.76
C ARG A 200 14.76 1.30 -5.35
N ARG A 201 13.86 0.45 -5.89
CA ARG A 201 13.86 -0.98 -5.56
C ARG A 201 15.10 -1.70 -6.08
N ILE A 202 15.55 -1.39 -7.30
CA ILE A 202 16.81 -1.93 -7.85
C ILE A 202 18.00 -1.52 -6.95
N ALA A 203 18.10 -0.24 -6.61
CA ALA A 203 19.19 0.26 -5.76
C ALA A 203 19.23 -0.46 -4.40
N GLU A 204 18.07 -0.69 -3.78
CA GLU A 204 17.97 -1.41 -2.50
C GLU A 204 18.47 -2.86 -2.62
N ILE A 205 18.11 -3.56 -3.70
CA ILE A 205 18.52 -4.97 -3.88
C ILE A 205 20.02 -5.06 -4.14
N GLN A 206 20.57 -4.17 -4.97
CA GLN A 206 21.99 -4.13 -5.28
C GLN A 206 22.83 -3.81 -4.04
N TYR A 207 22.36 -2.91 -3.17
CA TYR A 207 23.07 -2.54 -1.94
C TYR A 207 23.07 -3.67 -0.88
N ASN A 208 22.05 -4.52 -0.87
CA ASN A 208 21.95 -5.65 0.06
C ASN A 208 22.68 -6.91 -0.45
N CYS A 209 23.27 -6.89 -1.64
CA CYS A 209 24.06 -7.99 -2.21
C CYS A 209 25.59 -7.76 -2.08
N THR A 210 26.01 -6.63 -1.52
CA THR A 210 27.42 -6.30 -1.20
C THR A 210 27.65 -6.45 0.30
#